data_86e7d3d9308fd02db60db5805ad4e89b
#
_entry.id   86e7d3d9308fd02db60db5805ad4e89b
#
_cell.length_a   1.000
_cell.length_b   1.000
_cell.length_c   1.000
_cell.angle_alpha   90.00
_cell.angle_beta   90.00
_cell.angle_gamma   90.00
#
_symmetry.space_group_name_H-M   'P 1'
#
loop_
_entity.id
_entity.type
_entity.pdbx_description
1 polymer ?
#
loop_
_entity_poly.entity_id
_entity_poly.type
_entity_poly.pdbx_seq_one_letter_code
_entity_poly.pdbx_strand_id
1 'polypeptide(L)' 'MAPLELYGTASCPYTRDLRDDLLDDGRAFVEHDVDADPAALARMIALTDGGRTVPVLVEDGHVVQVGWQGRGCFVGGPS' A
#
# COMPACT_ATOMS: atom_id res chain seq x y z
N MET A 1 9.47 -13.52 11.91
CA MET A 1 8.34 -13.28 11.00
C MET A 1 8.45 -11.89 10.43
N ALA A 2 8.39 -11.81 9.14
CA ALA A 2 8.46 -10.51 8.50
C ALA A 2 7.16 -9.75 8.70
N PRO A 3 7.20 -8.45 8.96
CA PRO A 3 5.99 -7.67 9.11
C PRO A 3 5.29 -7.47 7.77
N LEU A 4 3.98 -7.32 7.84
CA LEU A 4 3.23 -6.81 6.71
C LEU A 4 3.45 -5.30 6.61
N GLU A 5 3.51 -4.81 5.38
CA GLU A 5 3.59 -3.38 5.12
C GLU A 5 2.44 -3.00 4.19
N LEU A 6 1.72 -1.96 4.57
CA LEU A 6 0.63 -1.42 3.77
C LEU A 6 1.06 -0.06 3.24
N TYR A 7 1.17 0.05 1.92
CA TYR A 7 1.48 1.32 1.27
C TYR A 7 0.19 1.90 0.71
N GLY A 8 -0.15 3.10 1.11
CA GLY A 8 -1.38 3.72 0.67
C GLY A 8 -1.41 5.20 0.96
N THR A 9 -2.59 5.79 0.84
CA THR A 9 -2.81 7.21 1.12
C THR A 9 -3.99 7.37 2.03
N ALA A 10 -3.99 8.48 2.78
CA ALA A 10 -5.10 8.77 3.70
C ALA A 10 -6.39 9.06 2.94
N SER A 11 -6.30 9.53 1.70
CA SER A 11 -7.48 9.92 0.92
C SER A 11 -8.05 8.78 0.08
N CYS A 12 -7.37 7.66 -0.03
CA CYS A 12 -7.84 6.56 -0.87
C CYS A 12 -8.79 5.66 -0.07
N PRO A 13 -10.07 5.54 -0.49
CA PRO A 13 -11.03 4.71 0.23
C PRO A 13 -10.66 3.23 0.20
N TYR A 14 -9.96 2.79 -0.85
CA TYR A 14 -9.56 1.39 -0.95
C TYR A 14 -8.40 1.07 -0.02
N THR A 15 -7.53 2.03 0.27
CA THR A 15 -6.51 1.88 1.31
C THR A 15 -7.16 1.68 2.67
N ARG A 16 -8.20 2.46 2.96
CA ARG A 16 -8.93 2.34 4.22
C ARG A 16 -9.61 0.97 4.32
N ASP A 17 -10.22 0.51 3.23
CA ASP A 17 -10.91 -0.78 3.22
C ASP A 17 -9.94 -1.93 3.49
N LEU A 18 -8.76 -1.89 2.87
CA LEU A 18 -7.75 -2.91 3.12
C LEU A 18 -7.21 -2.83 4.55
N ARG A 19 -6.99 -1.61 5.06
CA ARG A 19 -6.55 -1.44 6.45
C ARG A 19 -7.55 -2.05 7.41
N ASP A 20 -8.83 -1.77 7.21
CA ASP A 20 -9.89 -2.29 8.07
C ASP A 20 -9.93 -3.81 8.01
N ASP A 21 -9.75 -4.38 6.83
CA ASP A 21 -9.72 -5.83 6.66
C ASP A 21 -8.56 -6.47 7.43
N LEU A 22 -7.38 -5.85 7.37
CA LEU A 22 -6.22 -6.34 8.12
C LEU A 22 -6.45 -6.25 9.62
N LEU A 23 -7.07 -5.17 10.08
CA LEU A 23 -7.38 -5.00 11.50
C LEU A 23 -8.41 -6.04 11.95
N ASP A 24 -9.42 -6.31 11.15
CA ASP A 24 -10.43 -7.33 11.46
C ASP A 24 -9.82 -8.72 11.55
N ASP A 25 -8.84 -9.01 10.72
CA ASP A 25 -8.12 -10.28 10.75
C ASP A 25 -7.13 -10.37 11.91
N GLY A 26 -6.92 -9.28 12.65
CA GLY A 26 -5.96 -9.26 13.75
C GLY A 26 -4.52 -9.34 13.29
N ARG A 27 -4.22 -8.96 12.05
CA ARG A 27 -2.86 -9.01 11.50
C ARG A 27 -2.11 -7.74 11.86
N ALA A 28 -0.89 -7.89 12.33
CA ALA A 28 -0.03 -6.74 12.59
C ALA A 28 0.58 -6.26 11.27
N PHE A 29 0.63 -4.95 11.08
CA PHE A 29 1.22 -4.36 9.88
C PHE A 29 1.75 -2.96 10.18
N VAL A 30 2.67 -2.50 9.33
CA VAL A 30 3.17 -1.14 9.35
C VAL A 30 2.55 -0.43 8.16
N GLU A 31 1.97 0.75 8.41
CA GLU A 31 1.33 1.52 7.36
C GLU A 31 2.25 2.66 6.93
N HIS A 32 2.39 2.84 5.61
CA HIS A 32 3.16 3.92 5.01
C HIS A 32 2.24 4.79 4.19
N ASP A 33 2.26 6.10 4.47
CA ASP A 33 1.52 7.08 3.67
C ASP A 33 2.44 7.61 2.58
N VAL A 34 2.22 7.13 1.35
CA VAL A 34 3.11 7.46 0.24
C VAL A 34 2.91 8.87 -0.28
N ASP A 35 1.83 9.55 0.11
CA ASP A 35 1.67 10.98 -0.20
C ASP A 35 2.53 11.84 0.71
N ALA A 36 2.69 11.42 1.97
CA ALA A 36 3.43 12.19 2.96
C ALA A 36 4.91 11.79 3.03
N ASP A 37 5.27 10.61 2.56
CA ASP A 37 6.60 10.06 2.69
C ASP A 37 7.16 9.68 1.32
N PRO A 38 7.99 10.55 0.71
CA PRO A 38 8.57 10.26 -0.60
C PRO A 38 9.43 9.01 -0.64
N ALA A 39 10.08 8.66 0.46
CA ALA A 39 10.89 7.44 0.52
C ALA A 39 10.00 6.20 0.44
N ALA A 40 8.84 6.24 1.09
CA ALA A 40 7.88 5.14 1.01
C ALA A 40 7.33 5.00 -0.40
N LEU A 41 7.02 6.13 -1.06
CA LEU A 41 6.55 6.10 -2.45
C LEU A 41 7.61 5.48 -3.37
N ALA A 42 8.87 5.89 -3.22
CA ALA A 42 9.95 5.34 -4.04
C ALA A 42 10.09 3.83 -3.83
N ARG A 43 9.97 3.37 -2.58
CA ARG A 43 10.04 1.94 -2.28
C ARG A 43 8.88 1.18 -2.91
N MET A 44 7.68 1.72 -2.82
CA MET A 44 6.50 1.10 -3.42
C MET A 44 6.66 0.99 -4.94
N ILE A 45 7.14 2.04 -5.59
CA ILE A 45 7.37 2.03 -7.03
C ILE A 45 8.39 0.95 -7.40
N ALA A 46 9.47 0.85 -6.62
CA ALA A 46 10.51 -0.15 -6.86
C ALA A 46 9.96 -1.58 -6.67
N LEU A 47 9.16 -1.79 -5.63
CA LEU A 47 8.60 -3.11 -5.34
C LEU A 47 7.57 -3.56 -6.37
N THR A 48 6.86 -2.62 -6.99
CA THR A 48 5.81 -2.91 -7.95
C THR A 48 6.24 -2.72 -9.40
N ASP A 49 7.55 -2.57 -9.62
CA ASP A 49 8.12 -2.42 -10.95
C ASP A 49 7.52 -1.22 -11.71
N GLY A 50 7.46 -0.10 -11.03
CA GLY A 50 6.96 1.15 -11.61
C GLY A 50 5.50 1.45 -11.30
N GLY A 51 4.84 0.62 -10.51
CA GLY A 51 3.43 0.81 -10.20
C GLY A 51 3.17 1.94 -9.23
N ARG A 52 2.09 2.67 -9.46
CA ARG A 52 1.68 3.79 -8.62
C ARG A 52 0.25 3.62 -8.11
N THR A 53 -0.25 2.41 -8.12
CA THR A 53 -1.59 2.11 -7.61
C THR A 53 -1.51 1.77 -6.13
N VAL A 54 -2.37 2.39 -5.34
CA VAL A 54 -2.51 2.07 -3.92
C VAL A 54 -3.90 1.49 -3.68
N PRO A 55 -4.09 0.68 -2.64
CA PRO A 55 -3.10 0.22 -1.69
C PRO A 55 -2.22 -0.89 -2.26
N VAL A 56 -1.02 -1.04 -1.69
CA VAL A 56 -0.13 -2.16 -1.98
C VAL A 56 0.19 -2.85 -0.67
N LEU A 57 -0.02 -4.16 -0.63
CA LEU A 57 0.30 -4.96 0.54
C LEU A 57 1.57 -5.76 0.25
N VAL A 58 2.53 -5.64 1.15
CA VAL A 58 3.84 -6.27 1.03
C VAL A 58 4.05 -7.17 2.23
N GLU A 59 4.52 -8.38 1.99
CA GLU A 59 4.88 -9.32 3.03
C GLU A 59 6.28 -9.84 2.75
N ASP A 60 7.17 -9.68 3.72
CA ASP A 60 8.55 -10.17 3.62
C ASP A 60 9.24 -9.65 2.35
N GLY A 61 9.03 -8.37 2.04
CA GLY A 61 9.64 -7.75 0.87
C GLY A 61 9.01 -8.11 -0.46
N HIS A 62 7.92 -8.87 -0.45
CA HIS A 62 7.22 -9.28 -1.67
C HIS A 62 5.83 -8.68 -1.72
N VAL A 63 5.46 -8.17 -2.89
CA VAL A 63 4.11 -7.65 -3.12
C VAL A 63 3.14 -8.84 -3.19
N VAL A 64 2.16 -8.83 -2.28
CA VAL A 64 1.16 -9.91 -2.23
C VAL A 64 -0.21 -9.44 -2.71
N GLN A 65 -0.43 -8.13 -2.76
CA GLN A 65 -1.69 -7.59 -3.24
C GLN A 65 -1.49 -6.17 -3.74
N VAL A 66 -2.11 -5.83 -4.87
CA VAL A 66 -2.16 -4.47 -5.40
C VAL A 66 -3.63 -4.11 -5.56
N GLY A 67 -4.05 -3.00 -4.91
CA GLY A 67 -5.43 -2.58 -4.92
C GLY A 67 -6.29 -3.33 -3.92
N TRP A 68 -7.57 -3.06 -3.96
CA TRP A 68 -8.58 -3.68 -3.12
C TRP A 68 -9.74 -4.11 -4.02
N GLN A 69 -9.96 -5.42 -4.10
CA GLN A 69 -11.02 -5.99 -4.94
C GLN A 69 -10.96 -5.47 -6.38
N GLY A 70 -9.76 -5.40 -6.93
CA GLY A 70 -9.53 -4.95 -8.30
C GLY A 70 -9.59 -3.44 -8.50
N ARG A 71 -9.63 -2.67 -7.41
CA ARG A 71 -9.73 -1.21 -7.47
C ARG A 71 -8.58 -0.56 -6.71
N GLY A 72 -8.30 0.68 -7.03
CA GLY A 72 -7.26 1.42 -6.35
C GLY A 72 -7.21 2.86 -6.81
N CYS A 73 -6.32 3.63 -6.18
CA CYS A 73 -6.07 5.02 -6.52
C CYS A 73 -4.65 5.15 -7.06
N PHE A 74 -4.42 6.14 -7.90
CA PHE A 74 -3.08 6.45 -8.40
C PHE A 74 -2.44 7.52 -7.53
N VAL A 75 -1.14 7.37 -7.27
CA VAL A 75 -0.36 8.35 -6.51
C VAL A 75 0.86 8.77 -7.31
N GLY A 76 1.43 9.92 -6.93
CA GLY A 76 2.58 10.45 -7.62
C GLY A 76 2.34 10.63 -9.10
N GLY A 77 1.17 11.14 -9.45
CA GLY A 77 0.74 11.24 -10.82
C GLY A 77 1.71 12.01 -11.69
N PRO A 78 1.54 11.93 -13.01
CA PRO A 78 2.42 12.66 -13.92
C PRO A 78 2.29 14.14 -13.66
N SER A 79 3.40 14.75 -13.60
CA SER A 79 3.44 16.20 -13.48
C SER A 79 3.38 16.82 -14.84
#